data_8680c30201061f0a264ec6870e809e35
#
_entry.id   8680c30201061f0a264ec6870e809e35
#
_cell.length_a   1.000
_cell.length_b   1.000
_cell.length_c   1.000
_cell.angle_alpha   90.00
_cell.angle_beta   90.00
_cell.angle_gamma   90.00
#
_symmetry.space_group_name_H-M   'P 1'
#
loop_
_entity.id
_entity.type
_entity.pdbx_description
1 polymer ?
#
loop_
_entity_poly.entity_id
_entity_poly.type
_entity_poly.pdbx_seq_one_letter_code
_entity_poly.pdbx_strand_id
1 'polypeptide(L)'
;MKYYWQLSVFYLFYFGSLGALIPYWGLYLHTLGFDANAIGELMAIILVTKMVAPNIWGWIADHTGKHILLVRFSSILTVVFFAGILIDQSYSWLVIILFLFSFFWNAALPQFEAITFNLLGKQPHQYGMIRMWGSVGFIITVALFGWLFQHISITLLPILLIGLFSCIWLTSLLIPEQATTNLSVSTESFYQIITRPTVIVLFISCFLMQLSHGPYYTFYSIYLEDNDYSRHMIGSLWALGVVAEIGVFLIMQQLFTRFATNNLFTLSLAITALRWLLIGYYIESLPIIIFAQLLNAASFGLYHAVAMQIIRQNFSDQHQGKAQALYGSVSFGAGGAIGSLISGYTWEIYGALVNYLWAAVICIIAVLISWKWMDKT
;
A
#
# COMPACT_ATOMS: atom_id res chain seq x y z
N MET A 1 9.27 -4.63 26.71
CA MET A 1 8.94 -5.68 25.73
C MET A 1 10.20 -6.40 25.25
N LYS A 2 10.20 -7.74 25.30
CA LYS A 2 11.41 -8.53 24.96
C LYS A 2 11.81 -8.40 23.48
N TYR A 3 10.86 -8.22 22.55
CA TYR A 3 11.10 -8.22 21.10
C TYR A 3 10.73 -6.91 20.40
N TYR A 4 10.57 -5.81 21.13
CA TYR A 4 10.13 -4.52 20.58
C TYR A 4 10.98 -4.06 19.39
N TRP A 5 12.29 -3.98 19.58
CA TRP A 5 13.21 -3.48 18.55
C TRP A 5 13.34 -4.43 17.36
N GLN A 6 13.35 -5.74 17.58
CA GLN A 6 13.43 -6.71 16.50
C GLN A 6 12.20 -6.59 15.57
N LEU A 7 11.00 -6.46 16.15
CA LEU A 7 9.77 -6.27 15.38
C LEU A 7 9.77 -4.90 14.68
N SER A 8 10.11 -3.84 15.42
CA SER A 8 10.11 -2.47 14.89
C SER A 8 11.05 -2.27 13.70
N VAL A 9 12.25 -2.83 13.77
CA VAL A 9 13.26 -2.72 12.71
C VAL A 9 12.84 -3.47 11.43
N PHE A 10 12.14 -4.60 11.56
CA PHE A 10 11.56 -5.27 10.39
C PHE A 10 10.54 -4.38 9.69
N TYR A 11 9.58 -3.78 10.44
CA TYR A 11 8.61 -2.85 9.85
C TYR A 11 9.29 -1.63 9.23
N LEU A 12 10.33 -1.11 9.87
CA LEU A 12 11.10 0.03 9.36
C LEU A 12 11.67 -0.27 7.98
N PHE A 13 12.36 -1.39 7.79
CA PHE A 13 12.94 -1.74 6.49
C PHE A 13 11.90 -2.18 5.48
N TYR A 14 10.84 -2.90 5.89
CA TYR A 14 9.78 -3.31 4.99
C TYR A 14 9.07 -2.11 4.37
N PHE A 15 8.65 -1.15 5.21
CA PHE A 15 8.00 0.07 4.72
C PHE A 15 9.01 1.08 4.15
N GLY A 16 10.26 1.02 4.56
CA GLY A 16 11.35 1.73 3.88
C GLY A 16 11.51 1.27 2.44
N SER A 17 11.46 -0.03 2.17
CA SER A 17 11.48 -0.53 0.78
C SER A 17 10.28 -0.08 -0.05
N LEU A 18 9.09 0.06 0.57
CA LEU A 18 7.93 0.69 -0.07
C LEU A 18 8.16 2.18 -0.39
N GLY A 19 8.80 2.91 0.54
CA GLY A 19 9.16 4.32 0.36
C GLY A 19 10.22 4.56 -0.74
N ALA A 20 11.00 3.54 -1.08
CA ALA A 20 11.89 3.56 -2.24
C ALA A 20 11.17 3.10 -3.52
N LEU A 21 10.40 2.02 -3.44
CA LEU A 21 9.80 1.38 -4.62
C LEU A 21 8.68 2.23 -5.22
N ILE A 22 7.66 2.62 -4.42
CA ILE A 22 6.47 3.28 -4.95
C ILE A 22 6.80 4.64 -5.61
N PRO A 23 7.53 5.56 -4.97
CA PRO A 23 7.77 6.87 -5.55
C PRO A 23 8.78 6.87 -6.70
N TYR A 24 9.73 5.95 -6.71
CA TYR A 24 10.88 6.04 -7.63
C TYR A 24 10.92 4.94 -8.69
N TRP A 25 10.14 3.87 -8.58
CA TRP A 25 10.17 2.77 -9.54
C TRP A 25 9.66 3.19 -10.93
N GLY A 26 8.53 3.92 -10.97
CA GLY A 26 8.03 4.50 -12.22
C GLY A 26 9.03 5.44 -12.88
N LEU A 27 9.68 6.33 -12.11
CA LEU A 27 10.74 7.21 -12.60
C LEU A 27 11.95 6.44 -13.15
N TYR A 28 12.35 5.36 -12.46
CA TYR A 28 13.42 4.48 -12.93
C TYR A 28 13.06 3.84 -14.28
N LEU A 29 11.86 3.28 -14.42
CA LEU A 29 11.40 2.69 -15.67
C LEU A 29 11.34 3.73 -16.79
N HIS A 30 10.84 4.94 -16.50
CA HIS A 30 10.83 6.05 -17.43
C HIS A 30 12.25 6.44 -17.88
N THR A 31 13.21 6.48 -16.97
CA THR A 31 14.63 6.75 -17.29
C THR A 31 15.25 5.66 -18.17
N LEU A 32 14.76 4.41 -18.11
CA LEU A 32 15.16 3.33 -19.03
C LEU A 32 14.52 3.44 -20.43
N GLY A 33 13.61 4.40 -20.64
CA GLY A 33 12.94 4.64 -21.92
C GLY A 33 11.69 3.81 -22.15
N PHE A 34 11.11 3.23 -21.09
CA PHE A 34 9.80 2.58 -21.20
C PHE A 34 8.68 3.61 -21.37
N ASP A 35 7.74 3.32 -22.28
CA ASP A 35 6.53 4.09 -22.49
C ASP A 35 5.55 3.93 -21.32
N ALA A 36 4.51 4.76 -21.27
CA ALA A 36 3.54 4.73 -20.18
C ALA A 36 2.78 3.39 -20.11
N ASN A 37 2.53 2.73 -21.24
CA ASN A 37 1.87 1.42 -21.25
C ASN A 37 2.71 0.39 -20.50
N ALA A 38 4.00 0.27 -20.86
CA ALA A 38 4.92 -0.66 -20.22
C ALA A 38 5.10 -0.35 -18.72
N ILE A 39 5.20 0.93 -18.35
CA ILE A 39 5.28 1.35 -16.95
C ILE A 39 4.02 0.92 -16.20
N GLY A 40 2.83 1.19 -16.74
CA GLY A 40 1.56 0.80 -16.13
C GLY A 40 1.43 -0.71 -15.94
N GLU A 41 1.83 -1.51 -16.95
CA GLU A 41 1.82 -2.97 -16.89
C GLU A 41 2.81 -3.51 -15.84
N LEU A 42 4.04 -3.02 -15.83
CA LEU A 42 5.07 -3.45 -14.87
C LEU A 42 4.68 -3.08 -13.43
N MET A 43 4.05 -1.91 -13.20
CA MET A 43 3.51 -1.54 -11.89
C MET A 43 2.32 -2.43 -11.50
N ALA A 44 1.44 -2.77 -12.43
CA ALA A 44 0.30 -3.64 -12.19
C ALA A 44 0.71 -5.04 -11.76
N ILE A 45 1.80 -5.61 -12.28
CA ILE A 45 2.33 -6.94 -11.89
C ILE A 45 2.56 -7.01 -10.38
N ILE A 46 3.19 -5.99 -9.80
CA ILE A 46 3.49 -5.93 -8.35
C ILE A 46 2.18 -5.96 -7.53
N LEU A 47 1.12 -5.32 -8.04
CA LEU A 47 -0.17 -5.25 -7.39
C LEU A 47 -1.01 -6.52 -7.59
N VAL A 48 -0.93 -7.15 -8.77
CA VAL A 48 -1.57 -8.46 -9.02
C VAL A 48 -1.02 -9.53 -8.07
N THR A 49 0.29 -9.58 -7.86
CA THR A 49 0.87 -10.54 -6.91
C THR A 49 0.41 -10.29 -5.49
N LYS A 50 0.13 -9.03 -5.10
CA LYS A 50 -0.46 -8.69 -3.81
C LYS A 50 -1.88 -9.25 -3.63
N MET A 51 -2.61 -9.50 -4.71
CA MET A 51 -3.92 -10.16 -4.68
C MET A 51 -3.81 -11.66 -4.36
N VAL A 52 -2.77 -12.33 -4.89
CA VAL A 52 -2.66 -13.78 -4.89
C VAL A 52 -1.71 -14.30 -3.81
N ALA A 53 -0.53 -13.69 -3.67
CA ALA A 53 0.53 -14.19 -2.80
C ALA A 53 0.13 -14.32 -1.32
N PRO A 54 -0.52 -13.33 -0.68
CA PRO A 54 -0.89 -13.43 0.73
C PRO A 54 -1.81 -14.62 1.02
N ASN A 55 -2.73 -14.94 0.10
CA ASN A 55 -3.66 -16.05 0.26
C ASN A 55 -2.96 -17.42 0.16
N ILE A 56 -2.07 -17.58 -0.82
CA ILE A 56 -1.30 -18.83 -0.99
C ILE A 56 -0.36 -19.05 0.20
N TRP A 57 0.42 -18.02 0.55
CA TRP A 57 1.38 -18.11 1.64
C TRP A 57 0.72 -18.19 3.01
N GLY A 58 -0.46 -17.55 3.20
CA GLY A 58 -1.28 -17.69 4.38
C GLY A 58 -1.76 -19.12 4.55
N TRP A 59 -2.27 -19.72 3.49
CA TRP A 59 -2.69 -21.13 3.51
C TRP A 59 -1.51 -22.08 3.87
N ILE A 60 -0.33 -21.88 3.28
CA ILE A 60 0.87 -22.66 3.60
C ILE A 60 1.28 -22.46 5.07
N ALA A 61 1.23 -21.22 5.57
CA ALA A 61 1.57 -20.89 6.96
C ALA A 61 0.63 -21.59 7.96
N ASP A 62 -0.68 -21.52 7.68
CA ASP A 62 -1.70 -22.13 8.54
C ASP A 62 -1.56 -23.67 8.61
N HIS A 63 -1.18 -24.32 7.49
CA HIS A 63 -0.99 -25.78 7.45
C HIS A 63 0.34 -26.23 8.05
N THR A 64 1.39 -25.42 7.94
CA THR A 64 2.73 -25.80 8.43
C THR A 64 3.01 -25.29 9.85
N GLY A 65 2.30 -24.26 10.32
CA GLY A 65 2.56 -23.57 11.59
C GLY A 65 3.89 -22.80 11.63
N LYS A 66 4.60 -22.68 10.49
CA LYS A 66 5.99 -22.16 10.41
C LYS A 66 6.06 -20.75 9.84
N HIS A 67 5.36 -19.80 10.46
CA HIS A 67 5.26 -18.43 9.94
C HIS A 67 6.61 -17.74 9.76
N ILE A 68 7.51 -17.80 10.76
CA ILE A 68 8.82 -17.11 10.65
C ILE A 68 9.73 -17.76 9.61
N LEU A 69 9.67 -19.08 9.45
CA LEU A 69 10.44 -19.75 8.40
C LEU A 69 9.98 -19.28 7.01
N LEU A 70 8.67 -19.12 6.81
CA LEU A 70 8.11 -18.59 5.57
C LEU A 70 8.53 -17.13 5.31
N VAL A 71 8.53 -16.28 6.36
CA VAL A 71 9.04 -14.90 6.25
C VAL A 71 10.52 -14.90 5.81
N ARG A 72 11.36 -15.71 6.44
CA ARG A 72 12.79 -15.80 6.09
C ARG A 72 12.99 -16.30 4.65
N PHE A 73 12.27 -17.35 4.27
CA PHE A 73 12.34 -17.95 2.94
C PHE A 73 11.85 -16.97 1.87
N SER A 74 10.70 -16.36 2.07
CA SER A 74 10.16 -15.38 1.12
C SER A 74 11.05 -14.13 1.02
N SER A 75 11.60 -13.65 2.13
CA SER A 75 12.47 -12.47 2.11
C SER A 75 13.80 -12.72 1.37
N ILE A 76 14.43 -13.89 1.53
CA ILE A 76 15.66 -14.19 0.78
C ILE A 76 15.39 -14.37 -0.71
N LEU A 77 14.26 -15.03 -1.09
CA LEU A 77 13.87 -15.15 -2.48
C LEU A 77 13.49 -13.81 -3.11
N THR A 78 12.92 -12.89 -2.33
CA THR A 78 12.74 -11.49 -2.77
C THR A 78 14.06 -10.86 -3.19
N VAL A 79 15.12 -10.99 -2.38
CA VAL A 79 16.46 -10.48 -2.72
C VAL A 79 17.02 -11.13 -3.97
N VAL A 80 16.96 -12.48 -4.02
CA VAL A 80 17.54 -13.26 -5.13
C VAL A 80 16.87 -12.91 -6.46
N PHE A 81 15.53 -12.92 -6.50
CA PHE A 81 14.81 -12.61 -7.74
C PHE A 81 14.95 -11.14 -8.12
N PHE A 82 14.86 -10.22 -7.16
CA PHE A 82 15.04 -8.79 -7.49
C PHE A 82 16.44 -8.47 -8.00
N ALA A 83 17.47 -9.16 -7.53
CA ALA A 83 18.85 -9.02 -8.06
C ALA A 83 18.95 -9.39 -9.56
N GLY A 84 18.00 -10.17 -10.08
CA GLY A 84 17.91 -10.49 -11.52
C GLY A 84 17.76 -9.25 -12.41
N ILE A 85 17.30 -8.10 -11.89
CA ILE A 85 17.22 -6.83 -12.63
C ILE A 85 18.61 -6.35 -13.10
N LEU A 86 19.67 -6.74 -12.38
CA LEU A 86 21.03 -6.38 -12.74
C LEU A 86 21.56 -7.17 -13.94
N ILE A 87 20.90 -8.24 -14.36
CA ILE A 87 21.31 -9.10 -15.49
C ILE A 87 20.79 -8.54 -16.81
N ASP A 88 19.50 -8.18 -16.86
CA ASP A 88 18.84 -7.64 -18.04
C ASP A 88 17.69 -6.71 -17.62
N GLN A 89 17.40 -5.72 -18.44
CA GLN A 89 16.36 -4.70 -18.23
C GLN A 89 15.34 -4.68 -19.40
N SER A 90 15.34 -5.73 -20.24
CA SER A 90 14.31 -5.88 -21.27
C SER A 90 12.92 -6.03 -20.65
N TYR A 91 11.88 -5.57 -21.35
CA TYR A 91 10.49 -5.64 -20.87
C TYR A 91 10.11 -7.07 -20.41
N SER A 92 10.34 -8.07 -21.25
CA SER A 92 9.96 -9.45 -20.96
C SER A 92 10.70 -10.01 -19.74
N TRP A 93 11.96 -9.62 -19.55
CA TRP A 93 12.73 -9.99 -18.37
C TRP A 93 12.20 -9.34 -17.11
N LEU A 94 11.90 -8.03 -17.16
CA LEU A 94 11.32 -7.29 -16.03
C LEU A 94 9.96 -7.86 -15.63
N VAL A 95 9.10 -8.28 -16.57
CA VAL A 95 7.82 -8.96 -16.27
C VAL A 95 8.05 -10.17 -15.39
N ILE A 96 8.99 -11.05 -15.76
CA ILE A 96 9.31 -12.27 -15.00
C ILE A 96 9.87 -11.92 -13.61
N ILE A 97 10.86 -11.03 -13.57
CA ILE A 97 11.53 -10.66 -12.32
C ILE A 97 10.56 -9.96 -11.36
N LEU A 98 9.77 -9.00 -11.84
CA LEU A 98 8.81 -8.29 -11.02
C LEU A 98 7.72 -9.21 -10.47
N PHE A 99 7.25 -10.17 -11.29
CA PHE A 99 6.30 -11.17 -10.82
C PHE A 99 6.91 -12.05 -9.71
N LEU A 100 8.08 -12.62 -9.94
CA LEU A 100 8.73 -13.52 -8.98
C LEU A 100 9.08 -12.78 -7.68
N PHE A 101 9.77 -11.64 -7.78
CA PHE A 101 10.16 -10.89 -6.58
C PHE A 101 8.94 -10.45 -5.77
N SER A 102 7.93 -9.87 -6.42
CA SER A 102 6.77 -9.34 -5.72
C SER A 102 5.86 -10.44 -5.16
N PHE A 103 5.81 -11.61 -5.79
CA PHE A 103 5.12 -12.78 -5.25
C PHE A 103 5.69 -13.22 -3.89
N PHE A 104 7.01 -13.21 -3.74
CA PHE A 104 7.66 -13.52 -2.45
C PHE A 104 7.62 -12.33 -1.48
N TRP A 105 7.82 -11.11 -1.96
CA TRP A 105 7.80 -9.93 -1.12
C TRP A 105 6.43 -9.68 -0.47
N ASN A 106 5.35 -9.83 -1.21
CA ASN A 106 3.99 -9.69 -0.71
C ASN A 106 3.56 -10.81 0.27
N ALA A 107 4.32 -11.90 0.34
CA ALA A 107 4.11 -12.96 1.34
C ALA A 107 4.55 -12.55 2.75
N ALA A 108 5.64 -11.76 2.85
CA ALA A 108 6.34 -11.55 4.11
C ALA A 108 5.53 -10.75 5.14
N LEU A 109 4.89 -9.64 4.74
CA LEU A 109 4.21 -8.75 5.67
C LEU A 109 3.03 -9.39 6.43
N PRO A 110 2.07 -10.08 5.77
CA PRO A 110 0.94 -10.68 6.48
C PRO A 110 1.38 -11.75 7.49
N GLN A 111 2.39 -12.55 7.13
CA GLN A 111 2.95 -13.55 8.04
C GLN A 111 3.66 -12.89 9.23
N PHE A 112 4.38 -11.80 8.98
CA PHE A 112 5.07 -11.06 10.02
C PHE A 112 4.08 -10.34 10.97
N GLU A 113 2.97 -9.85 10.46
CA GLU A 113 1.89 -9.30 11.29
C GLU A 113 1.29 -10.37 12.22
N ALA A 114 1.04 -11.58 11.72
CA ALA A 114 0.58 -12.70 12.55
C ALA A 114 1.59 -13.04 13.67
N ILE A 115 2.89 -13.08 13.34
CA ILE A 115 3.97 -13.28 14.32
C ILE A 115 3.96 -12.16 15.37
N THR A 116 3.82 -10.91 14.91
CA THR A 116 3.80 -9.74 15.80
C THR A 116 2.68 -9.84 16.81
N PHE A 117 1.45 -10.15 16.38
CA PHE A 117 0.31 -10.33 17.29
C PHE A 117 0.51 -11.50 18.27
N ASN A 118 1.07 -12.61 17.82
CA ASN A 118 1.39 -13.77 18.67
C ASN A 118 2.41 -13.40 19.77
N LEU A 119 3.48 -12.66 19.40
CA LEU A 119 4.50 -12.21 20.33
C LEU A 119 4.00 -11.17 21.34
N LEU A 120 3.04 -10.33 20.94
CA LEU A 120 2.40 -9.35 21.81
C LEU A 120 1.42 -9.99 22.80
N GLY A 121 0.79 -11.11 22.45
CA GLY A 121 -0.12 -11.87 23.31
C GLY A 121 -1.19 -10.99 23.98
N LYS A 122 -1.07 -10.80 25.30
CA LYS A 122 -2.04 -9.99 26.09
C LYS A 122 -1.86 -8.46 25.96
N GLN A 123 -0.96 -7.98 25.10
CA GLN A 123 -0.64 -6.55 24.95
C GLN A 123 -0.86 -6.03 23.50
N PRO A 124 -2.01 -6.29 22.86
CA PRO A 124 -2.25 -5.91 21.47
C PRO A 124 -2.22 -4.38 21.24
N HIS A 125 -2.47 -3.58 22.31
CA HIS A 125 -2.38 -2.12 22.25
C HIS A 125 -0.97 -1.62 21.87
N GLN A 126 0.05 -2.42 22.03
CA GLN A 126 1.44 -2.06 21.69
C GLN A 126 1.75 -2.26 20.21
N TYR A 127 0.88 -2.92 19.43
CA TYR A 127 1.05 -3.11 18.00
C TYR A 127 1.22 -1.77 17.26
N GLY A 128 0.42 -0.76 17.60
CA GLY A 128 0.51 0.56 16.98
C GLY A 128 1.89 1.21 17.10
N MET A 129 2.54 1.10 18.26
CA MET A 129 3.89 1.65 18.48
C MET A 129 4.96 0.93 17.66
N ILE A 130 4.83 -0.38 17.49
CA ILE A 130 5.75 -1.17 16.65
C ILE A 130 5.50 -0.84 15.18
N ARG A 131 4.24 -0.81 14.75
CA ARG A 131 3.84 -0.58 13.36
C ARG A 131 4.17 0.84 12.89
N MET A 132 4.20 1.81 13.79
CA MET A 132 4.58 3.21 13.51
C MET A 132 6.01 3.30 12.93
N TRP A 133 6.94 2.43 13.32
CA TRP A 133 8.27 2.38 12.72
C TRP A 133 8.25 2.11 11.21
N GLY A 134 7.20 1.48 10.71
CA GLY A 134 6.98 1.37 9.27
C GLY A 134 6.78 2.75 8.62
N SER A 135 5.93 3.61 9.18
CA SER A 135 5.75 4.97 8.65
C SER A 135 7.04 5.79 8.73
N VAL A 136 7.79 5.65 9.84
CA VAL A 136 9.11 6.27 9.99
C VAL A 136 10.08 5.78 8.91
N GLY A 137 10.12 4.46 8.65
CA GLY A 137 10.96 3.87 7.60
C GLY A 137 10.61 4.41 6.21
N PHE A 138 9.31 4.48 5.88
CA PHE A 138 8.85 5.05 4.62
C PHE A 138 9.30 6.52 4.46
N ILE A 139 9.02 7.37 5.46
CA ILE A 139 9.35 8.80 5.44
C ILE A 139 10.87 9.00 5.27
N ILE A 140 11.67 8.30 6.08
CA ILE A 140 13.14 8.42 6.00
C ILE A 140 13.63 8.00 4.61
N THR A 141 13.16 6.87 4.10
CA THR A 141 13.66 6.34 2.82
C THR A 141 13.24 7.21 1.66
N VAL A 142 11.96 7.64 1.59
CA VAL A 142 11.50 8.46 0.46
C VAL A 142 12.18 9.83 0.44
N ALA A 143 12.38 10.46 1.60
CA ALA A 143 13.08 11.75 1.68
C ALA A 143 14.57 11.61 1.38
N LEU A 144 15.23 10.58 1.95
CA LEU A 144 16.66 10.31 1.72
C LEU A 144 16.94 9.99 0.24
N PHE A 145 16.09 9.15 -0.40
CA PHE A 145 16.26 8.79 -1.81
C PHE A 145 15.97 9.97 -2.74
N GLY A 146 15.00 10.83 -2.40
CA GLY A 146 14.79 12.08 -3.13
C GLY A 146 16.01 13.00 -3.10
N TRP A 147 16.61 13.17 -1.92
CA TRP A 147 17.87 13.89 -1.78
C TRP A 147 19.02 13.21 -2.50
N LEU A 148 19.15 11.90 -2.37
CA LEU A 148 20.21 11.13 -2.99
C LEU A 148 20.17 11.21 -4.52
N PHE A 149 19.00 10.99 -5.13
CA PHE A 149 18.81 11.03 -6.58
C PHE A 149 18.90 12.45 -7.18
N GLN A 150 18.99 13.48 -6.36
CA GLN A 150 19.41 14.82 -6.80
C GLN A 150 20.89 14.85 -7.17
N HIS A 151 21.71 13.99 -6.55
CA HIS A 151 23.18 14.00 -6.67
C HIS A 151 23.73 12.79 -7.42
N ILE A 152 23.05 11.66 -7.41
CA ILE A 152 23.43 10.43 -8.12
C ILE A 152 22.34 9.99 -9.09
N SER A 153 22.70 9.15 -10.05
CA SER A 153 21.75 8.62 -11.01
C SER A 153 20.70 7.70 -10.36
N ILE A 154 19.44 7.84 -10.77
CA ILE A 154 18.35 6.96 -10.36
C ILE A 154 18.54 5.51 -10.86
N THR A 155 19.44 5.28 -11.82
CA THR A 155 19.81 3.93 -12.28
C THR A 155 20.41 3.06 -11.19
N LEU A 156 20.83 3.66 -10.06
CA LEU A 156 21.30 2.95 -8.86
C LEU A 156 20.14 2.46 -7.96
N LEU A 157 18.89 2.84 -8.24
CA LEU A 157 17.73 2.43 -7.45
C LEU A 157 17.65 0.91 -7.22
N PRO A 158 17.87 0.02 -8.21
CA PRO A 158 17.81 -1.42 -7.98
C PRO A 158 18.82 -1.90 -6.93
N ILE A 159 20.06 -1.38 -6.95
CA ILE A 159 21.09 -1.75 -5.97
C ILE A 159 20.68 -1.33 -4.56
N LEU A 160 20.14 -0.12 -4.42
CA LEU A 160 19.67 0.39 -3.12
C LEU A 160 18.46 -0.41 -2.60
N LEU A 161 17.54 -0.82 -3.48
CA LEU A 161 16.40 -1.69 -3.13
C LEU A 161 16.88 -3.09 -2.71
N ILE A 162 17.88 -3.69 -3.39
CA ILE A 162 18.48 -4.96 -2.97
C ILE A 162 19.04 -4.83 -1.54
N GLY A 163 19.67 -3.70 -1.22
CA GLY A 163 20.15 -3.41 0.14
C GLY A 163 19.00 -3.40 1.15
N LEU A 164 17.90 -2.71 0.86
CA LEU A 164 16.72 -2.66 1.74
C LEU A 164 16.05 -4.03 1.89
N PHE A 165 15.88 -4.79 0.82
CA PHE A 165 15.33 -6.15 0.87
C PHE A 165 16.25 -7.10 1.66
N SER A 166 17.57 -6.95 1.54
CA SER A 166 18.54 -7.69 2.36
C SER A 166 18.40 -7.36 3.84
N CYS A 167 18.16 -6.10 4.20
CA CYS A 167 17.88 -5.70 5.58
C CYS A 167 16.57 -6.33 6.11
N ILE A 168 15.53 -6.46 5.28
CA ILE A 168 14.30 -7.17 5.66
C ILE A 168 14.61 -8.63 5.99
N TRP A 169 15.38 -9.31 5.15
CA TRP A 169 15.79 -10.69 5.40
C TRP A 169 16.64 -10.82 6.67
N LEU A 170 17.68 -10.00 6.84
CA LEU A 170 18.56 -10.02 8.02
C LEU A 170 17.79 -9.77 9.31
N THR A 171 16.85 -8.81 9.32
CA THR A 171 16.05 -8.52 10.50
C THR A 171 15.06 -9.63 10.83
N SER A 172 14.57 -10.37 9.84
CA SER A 172 13.72 -11.55 10.07
C SER A 172 14.45 -12.66 10.85
N LEU A 173 15.78 -12.74 10.73
CA LEU A 173 16.60 -13.72 11.45
C LEU A 173 16.64 -13.46 12.98
N LEU A 174 16.40 -12.22 13.39
CA LEU A 174 16.40 -11.82 14.81
C LEU A 174 15.13 -12.24 15.57
N ILE A 175 14.12 -12.73 14.88
CA ILE A 175 12.82 -13.10 15.45
C ILE A 175 12.81 -14.60 15.77
N PRO A 176 12.44 -15.01 17.00
CA PRO A 176 12.36 -16.42 17.36
C PRO A 176 11.13 -17.08 16.71
N GLU A 177 11.23 -18.38 16.47
CA GLU A 177 10.10 -19.19 16.07
C GLU A 177 9.19 -19.42 17.29
N GLN A 178 7.87 -19.20 17.10
CA GLN A 178 6.86 -19.52 18.12
C GLN A 178 5.72 -20.31 17.48
N ALA A 179 5.22 -21.29 18.22
CA ALA A 179 4.04 -22.04 17.80
C ALA A 179 2.80 -21.13 17.82
N THR A 180 2.01 -21.18 16.76
CA THR A 180 0.74 -20.47 16.68
C THR A 180 -0.33 -21.16 17.51
N THR A 181 -1.10 -20.38 18.29
CA THR A 181 -2.29 -20.87 18.99
C THR A 181 -3.47 -20.90 18.01
N ASN A 182 -4.14 -22.05 17.91
CA ASN A 182 -5.34 -22.21 17.10
C ASN A 182 -6.48 -21.33 17.63
N LEU A 183 -7.15 -20.59 16.75
CA LEU A 183 -8.32 -19.77 17.07
C LEU A 183 -9.58 -20.65 17.17
N SER A 184 -10.54 -20.21 18.01
CA SER A 184 -11.82 -20.88 18.23
C SER A 184 -12.72 -20.88 16.98
N VAL A 185 -13.56 -21.91 16.84
CA VAL A 185 -14.48 -22.06 15.70
C VAL A 185 -15.70 -21.13 15.85
N SER A 186 -16.01 -20.34 14.81
CA SER A 186 -17.23 -19.53 14.72
C SER A 186 -18.38 -20.35 14.11
N THR A 187 -19.60 -20.02 14.50
CA THR A 187 -20.84 -20.66 13.98
C THR A 187 -21.36 -19.99 12.72
N GLU A 188 -20.99 -18.74 12.43
CA GLU A 188 -21.47 -17.99 11.26
C GLU A 188 -20.58 -18.24 10.04
N SER A 189 -21.20 -18.48 8.87
CA SER A 189 -20.48 -18.69 7.63
C SER A 189 -19.90 -17.37 7.08
N PHE A 190 -18.61 -17.37 6.72
CA PHE A 190 -17.95 -16.23 6.06
C PHE A 190 -18.71 -15.76 4.82
N TYR A 191 -19.27 -16.69 4.03
CA TYR A 191 -20.03 -16.37 2.83
C TYR A 191 -21.30 -15.57 3.12
N GLN A 192 -22.00 -15.85 4.23
CA GLN A 192 -23.20 -15.10 4.62
C GLN A 192 -22.87 -13.66 4.99
N ILE A 193 -21.67 -13.42 5.56
CA ILE A 193 -21.26 -12.07 5.92
C ILE A 193 -20.89 -11.25 4.68
N ILE A 194 -20.12 -11.83 3.75
CA ILE A 194 -19.66 -11.09 2.55
C ILE A 194 -20.81 -10.74 1.59
N THR A 195 -21.94 -11.42 1.67
CA THR A 195 -23.14 -11.12 0.86
C THR A 195 -24.04 -10.06 1.48
N ARG A 196 -23.74 -9.56 2.68
CA ARG A 196 -24.49 -8.45 3.28
C ARG A 196 -24.34 -7.17 2.44
N PRO A 197 -25.43 -6.41 2.18
CA PRO A 197 -25.36 -5.19 1.34
C PRO A 197 -24.29 -4.20 1.78
N THR A 198 -24.17 -3.92 3.08
CA THR A 198 -23.16 -3.01 3.64
C THR A 198 -21.73 -3.47 3.34
N VAL A 199 -21.48 -4.77 3.41
CA VAL A 199 -20.15 -5.37 3.12
C VAL A 199 -19.82 -5.31 1.63
N ILE A 200 -20.81 -5.59 0.77
CA ILE A 200 -20.66 -5.46 -0.69
C ILE A 200 -20.35 -4.01 -1.06
N VAL A 201 -21.10 -3.05 -0.52
CA VAL A 201 -20.89 -1.61 -0.75
C VAL A 201 -19.49 -1.19 -0.28
N LEU A 202 -19.05 -1.66 0.89
CA LEU A 202 -17.70 -1.41 1.39
C LEU A 202 -16.64 -1.88 0.38
N PHE A 203 -16.69 -3.14 -0.06
CA PHE A 203 -15.68 -3.70 -0.97
C PHE A 203 -15.70 -3.04 -2.35
N ILE A 204 -16.88 -2.72 -2.90
CA ILE A 204 -16.98 -1.98 -4.17
C ILE A 204 -16.38 -0.57 -4.01
N SER A 205 -16.71 0.15 -2.95
CA SER A 205 -16.17 1.49 -2.72
C SER A 205 -14.66 1.46 -2.48
N CYS A 206 -14.16 0.45 -1.77
CA CYS A 206 -12.73 0.24 -1.55
C CYS A 206 -11.98 -0.10 -2.85
N PHE A 207 -12.59 -0.92 -3.72
CA PHE A 207 -12.05 -1.20 -5.05
C PHE A 207 -11.96 0.08 -5.89
N LEU A 208 -13.05 0.85 -5.99
CA LEU A 208 -13.08 2.10 -6.74
C LEU A 208 -12.08 3.13 -6.19
N MET A 209 -11.95 3.20 -4.86
CA MET A 209 -10.98 4.06 -4.21
C MET A 209 -9.55 3.74 -4.67
N GLN A 210 -9.15 2.47 -4.63
CA GLN A 210 -7.82 2.06 -5.04
C GLN A 210 -7.62 2.10 -6.57
N LEU A 211 -8.67 1.87 -7.34
CA LEU A 211 -8.69 2.09 -8.78
C LEU A 211 -8.34 3.54 -9.11
N SER A 212 -8.90 4.51 -8.38
CA SER A 212 -8.64 5.93 -8.56
C SER A 212 -7.21 6.35 -8.19
N HIS A 213 -6.51 5.55 -7.39
CA HIS A 213 -5.11 5.80 -7.02
C HIS A 213 -4.11 5.37 -8.11
N GLY A 214 -4.57 4.73 -9.19
CA GLY A 214 -3.70 4.28 -10.28
C GLY A 214 -2.76 5.35 -10.82
N PRO A 215 -3.24 6.53 -11.27
CA PRO A 215 -2.37 7.61 -11.75
C PRO A 215 -1.37 8.09 -10.70
N TYR A 216 -1.78 8.13 -9.44
CA TYR A 216 -0.95 8.60 -8.33
C TYR A 216 0.22 7.65 -8.03
N TYR A 217 -0.04 6.35 -7.87
CA TYR A 217 1.03 5.41 -7.54
C TYR A 217 1.94 5.08 -8.73
N THR A 218 1.46 5.26 -9.96
CA THR A 218 2.23 4.92 -11.16
C THR A 218 2.97 6.12 -11.72
N PHE A 219 2.31 7.29 -11.84
CA PHE A 219 2.79 8.42 -12.62
C PHE A 219 3.00 9.72 -11.85
N TYR A 220 2.60 9.82 -10.57
CA TYR A 220 2.69 11.10 -9.85
C TYR A 220 4.12 11.66 -9.79
N SER A 221 5.11 10.81 -9.55
CA SER A 221 6.51 11.26 -9.51
C SER A 221 7.02 11.67 -10.90
N ILE A 222 6.60 10.97 -11.96
CA ILE A 222 6.90 11.35 -13.36
C ILE A 222 6.23 12.70 -13.66
N TYR A 223 4.96 12.87 -13.32
CA TYR A 223 4.21 14.09 -13.54
C TYR A 223 4.82 15.31 -12.84
N LEU A 224 5.35 15.11 -11.61
CA LEU A 224 6.11 16.15 -10.93
C LEU A 224 7.44 16.46 -11.64
N GLU A 225 8.21 15.44 -12.04
CA GLU A 225 9.48 15.63 -12.75
C GLU A 225 9.28 16.35 -14.09
N ASP A 226 8.22 16.02 -14.84
CA ASP A 226 7.83 16.67 -16.10
C ASP A 226 7.41 18.15 -15.93
N ASN A 227 7.06 18.55 -14.69
CA ASN A 227 6.74 19.93 -14.31
C ASN A 227 7.85 20.57 -13.46
N ASP A 228 9.11 20.20 -13.73
CA ASP A 228 10.33 20.81 -13.20
C ASP A 228 10.51 20.68 -11.67
N TYR A 229 9.78 19.77 -10.99
CA TYR A 229 10.02 19.49 -9.58
C TYR A 229 11.29 18.64 -9.43
N SER A 230 12.19 19.10 -8.56
CA SER A 230 13.40 18.34 -8.25
C SER A 230 13.07 17.01 -7.54
N ARG A 231 13.91 15.99 -7.71
CA ARG A 231 13.72 14.69 -7.03
C ARG A 231 13.70 14.80 -5.51
N HIS A 232 14.42 15.77 -4.96
CA HIS A 232 14.34 16.10 -3.53
C HIS A 232 12.93 16.59 -3.16
N MET A 233 12.33 17.48 -3.96
CA MET A 233 10.96 17.96 -3.73
C MET A 233 9.95 16.84 -3.87
N ILE A 234 10.09 15.97 -4.88
CA ILE A 234 9.23 14.79 -5.06
C ILE A 234 9.24 13.91 -3.80
N GLY A 235 10.44 13.56 -3.30
CA GLY A 235 10.57 12.79 -2.06
C GLY A 235 9.95 13.48 -0.84
N SER A 236 10.10 14.81 -0.73
CA SER A 236 9.53 15.60 0.35
C SER A 236 8.00 15.64 0.30
N LEU A 237 7.40 15.75 -0.88
CA LEU A 237 5.94 15.71 -1.08
C LEU A 237 5.35 14.34 -0.71
N TRP A 238 5.99 13.24 -1.09
CA TRP A 238 5.60 11.90 -0.65
C TRP A 238 5.70 11.74 0.86
N ALA A 239 6.81 12.19 1.47
CA ALA A 239 6.99 12.17 2.92
C ALA A 239 5.90 12.97 3.65
N LEU A 240 5.56 14.17 3.15
CA LEU A 240 4.51 15.02 3.70
C LEU A 240 3.16 14.31 3.74
N GLY A 241 2.82 13.56 2.67
CA GLY A 241 1.59 12.77 2.64
C GLY A 241 1.52 11.75 3.79
N VAL A 242 2.61 11.03 4.05
CA VAL A 242 2.66 10.03 5.14
C VAL A 242 2.72 10.70 6.53
N VAL A 243 3.38 11.86 6.67
CA VAL A 243 3.33 12.65 7.91
C VAL A 243 1.89 13.08 8.22
N ALA A 244 1.14 13.52 7.21
CA ALA A 244 -0.27 13.87 7.38
C ALA A 244 -1.14 12.67 7.79
N GLU A 245 -0.85 11.45 7.29
CA GLU A 245 -1.51 10.21 7.73
C GLU A 245 -1.26 9.94 9.23
N ILE A 246 -0.02 10.09 9.69
CA ILE A 246 0.30 9.94 11.13
C ILE A 246 -0.55 10.92 11.95
N GLY A 247 -0.66 12.17 11.48
CA GLY A 247 -1.47 13.19 12.15
C GLY A 247 -2.95 12.77 12.31
N VAL A 248 -3.57 12.21 11.26
CA VAL A 248 -4.96 11.76 11.36
C VAL A 248 -5.11 10.53 12.26
N PHE A 249 -4.14 9.61 12.27
CA PHE A 249 -4.18 8.47 13.17
C PHE A 249 -4.16 8.86 14.65
N LEU A 250 -3.47 9.95 15.02
CA LEU A 250 -3.45 10.44 16.41
C LEU A 250 -4.81 10.94 16.91
N ILE A 251 -5.67 11.44 16.01
CA ILE A 251 -7.01 11.94 16.34
C ILE A 251 -8.13 10.95 15.98
N MET A 252 -7.79 9.76 15.48
CA MET A 252 -8.76 8.80 14.95
C MET A 252 -9.82 8.39 15.98
N GLN A 253 -9.41 8.15 17.25
CA GLN A 253 -10.36 7.82 18.31
C GLN A 253 -11.38 8.94 18.54
N GLN A 254 -10.95 10.21 18.49
CA GLN A 254 -11.83 11.37 18.64
C GLN A 254 -12.81 11.48 17.45
N LEU A 255 -12.35 11.15 16.24
CA LEU A 255 -13.21 11.13 15.05
C LEU A 255 -14.30 10.06 15.17
N PHE A 256 -13.96 8.85 15.59
CA PHE A 256 -14.94 7.76 15.79
C PHE A 256 -15.94 8.02 16.91
N THR A 257 -15.59 8.82 17.92
CA THR A 257 -16.55 9.20 18.99
C THR A 257 -17.47 10.33 18.59
N ARG A 258 -17.09 11.17 17.63
CA ARG A 258 -17.86 12.37 17.23
C ARG A 258 -18.69 12.17 15.96
N PHE A 259 -18.27 11.28 15.07
CA PHE A 259 -18.86 11.11 13.76
C PHE A 259 -19.19 9.64 13.49
N ALA A 260 -20.31 9.40 12.81
CA ALA A 260 -20.66 8.06 12.35
C ALA A 260 -19.59 7.52 11.36
N THR A 261 -19.21 6.26 11.52
CA THR A 261 -18.19 5.60 10.71
C THR A 261 -18.46 5.72 9.20
N ASN A 262 -19.73 5.55 8.80
CA ASN A 262 -20.14 5.63 7.39
C ASN A 262 -20.01 7.04 6.80
N ASN A 263 -20.24 8.09 7.62
CA ASN A 263 -20.04 9.47 7.19
C ASN A 263 -18.55 9.78 7.00
N LEU A 264 -17.69 9.29 7.90
CA LEU A 264 -16.24 9.42 7.77
C LEU A 264 -15.72 8.71 6.53
N PHE A 265 -16.28 7.53 6.21
CA PHE A 265 -15.94 6.79 5.00
C PHE A 265 -16.29 7.60 3.74
N THR A 266 -17.53 8.04 3.62
CA THR A 266 -18.01 8.85 2.48
C THR A 266 -17.24 10.16 2.35
N LEU A 267 -16.93 10.82 3.48
CA LEU A 267 -16.11 12.04 3.50
C LEU A 267 -14.69 11.79 2.98
N SER A 268 -14.07 10.67 3.36
CA SER A 268 -12.73 10.33 2.87
C SER A 268 -12.69 10.15 1.36
N LEU A 269 -13.72 9.52 0.77
CA LEU A 269 -13.87 9.38 -0.68
C LEU A 269 -14.06 10.74 -1.37
N ALA A 270 -14.88 11.64 -0.79
CA ALA A 270 -15.11 12.98 -1.34
C ALA A 270 -13.83 13.83 -1.31
N ILE A 271 -13.08 13.79 -0.20
CA ILE A 271 -11.79 14.49 -0.10
C ILE A 271 -10.79 13.93 -1.12
N THR A 272 -10.83 12.63 -1.40
CA THR A 272 -9.98 12.01 -2.42
C THR A 272 -10.31 12.52 -3.81
N ALA A 273 -11.60 12.65 -4.15
CA ALA A 273 -12.00 13.25 -5.43
C ALA A 273 -11.47 14.69 -5.57
N LEU A 274 -11.59 15.50 -4.51
CA LEU A 274 -11.01 16.85 -4.48
C LEU A 274 -9.50 16.83 -4.68
N ARG A 275 -8.80 15.91 -3.99
CA ARG A 275 -7.35 15.76 -4.12
C ARG A 275 -6.91 15.50 -5.56
N TRP A 276 -7.61 14.61 -6.28
CA TRP A 276 -7.31 14.32 -7.67
C TRP A 276 -7.53 15.53 -8.58
N LEU A 277 -8.60 16.30 -8.36
CA LEU A 277 -8.83 17.54 -9.10
C LEU A 277 -7.72 18.56 -8.86
N LEU A 278 -7.26 18.71 -7.61
CA LEU A 278 -6.18 19.62 -7.28
C LEU A 278 -4.87 19.24 -7.95
N ILE A 279 -4.51 17.96 -7.93
CA ILE A 279 -3.28 17.47 -8.57
C ILE A 279 -3.39 17.62 -10.10
N GLY A 280 -4.53 17.27 -10.68
CA GLY A 280 -4.71 17.33 -12.14
C GLY A 280 -4.66 18.75 -12.71
N TYR A 281 -5.34 19.70 -12.05
CA TYR A 281 -5.44 21.07 -12.57
C TYR A 281 -4.30 22.02 -12.16
N TYR A 282 -3.64 21.76 -11.00
CA TYR A 282 -2.75 22.74 -10.40
C TYR A 282 -1.36 22.19 -10.11
N ILE A 283 -0.88 21.26 -10.94
CA ILE A 283 0.44 20.64 -10.76
C ILE A 283 1.58 21.66 -10.67
N GLU A 284 1.50 22.76 -11.40
CA GLU A 284 2.50 23.84 -11.43
C GLU A 284 2.51 24.68 -10.12
N SER A 285 1.44 24.59 -9.30
CA SER A 285 1.30 25.40 -8.08
C SER A 285 1.76 24.61 -6.85
N LEU A 286 3.01 24.78 -6.43
CA LEU A 286 3.55 24.13 -5.25
C LEU A 286 2.68 24.26 -3.99
N PRO A 287 2.10 25.44 -3.64
CA PRO A 287 1.22 25.54 -2.47
C PRO A 287 -0.02 24.64 -2.56
N ILE A 288 -0.62 24.53 -3.76
CA ILE A 288 -1.79 23.67 -3.97
C ILE A 288 -1.38 22.21 -3.91
N ILE A 289 -0.24 21.81 -4.47
CA ILE A 289 0.29 20.46 -4.38
C ILE A 289 0.64 20.08 -2.92
N ILE A 290 1.23 20.98 -2.14
CA ILE A 290 1.42 20.76 -0.69
C ILE A 290 0.08 20.51 -0.01
N PHE A 291 -0.94 21.32 -0.27
CA PHE A 291 -2.28 21.13 0.28
C PHE A 291 -2.88 19.80 -0.16
N ALA A 292 -2.78 19.44 -1.44
CA ALA A 292 -3.23 18.13 -1.95
C ALA A 292 -2.50 16.95 -1.28
N GLN A 293 -1.22 17.10 -0.92
CA GLN A 293 -0.51 16.06 -0.15
C GLN A 293 -0.98 15.99 1.31
N LEU A 294 -1.37 17.08 1.93
CA LEU A 294 -1.99 17.05 3.27
C LEU A 294 -3.34 16.32 3.25
N LEU A 295 -4.10 16.40 2.15
CA LEU A 295 -5.34 15.62 1.97
C LEU A 295 -5.11 14.12 1.90
N ASN A 296 -3.85 13.65 1.77
CA ASN A 296 -3.50 12.23 1.88
C ASN A 296 -3.90 11.63 3.25
N ALA A 297 -3.89 12.44 4.30
CA ALA A 297 -4.43 12.08 5.61
C ALA A 297 -5.86 11.50 5.52
N ALA A 298 -6.71 12.08 4.67
CA ALA A 298 -8.08 11.59 4.47
C ALA A 298 -8.15 10.49 3.41
N SER A 299 -7.46 10.68 2.27
CA SER A 299 -7.55 9.77 1.12
C SER A 299 -6.87 8.41 1.37
N PHE A 300 -5.96 8.31 2.32
CA PHE A 300 -5.35 7.04 2.73
C PHE A 300 -5.55 6.76 4.22
N GLY A 301 -5.12 7.64 5.13
CA GLY A 301 -5.13 7.40 6.56
C GLY A 301 -6.53 7.19 7.13
N LEU A 302 -7.43 8.17 6.96
CA LEU A 302 -8.82 8.10 7.43
C LEU A 302 -9.57 6.97 6.72
N TYR A 303 -9.50 6.92 5.39
CA TYR A 303 -10.13 5.87 4.58
C TYR A 303 -9.78 4.46 5.08
N HIS A 304 -8.50 4.15 5.21
CA HIS A 304 -8.03 2.82 5.63
C HIS A 304 -8.50 2.47 7.05
N ALA A 305 -8.36 3.39 7.99
CA ALA A 305 -8.80 3.16 9.38
C ALA A 305 -10.30 2.93 9.49
N VAL A 306 -11.09 3.71 8.73
CA VAL A 306 -12.55 3.55 8.71
C VAL A 306 -12.96 2.24 8.04
N ALA A 307 -12.33 1.86 6.91
CA ALA A 307 -12.59 0.57 6.27
C ALA A 307 -12.29 -0.61 7.22
N MET A 308 -11.16 -0.55 7.96
CA MET A 308 -10.83 -1.55 8.97
C MET A 308 -11.83 -1.57 10.12
N GLN A 309 -12.35 -0.43 10.54
CA GLN A 309 -13.38 -0.36 11.58
C GLN A 309 -14.71 -0.99 11.11
N ILE A 310 -15.13 -0.73 9.87
CA ILE A 310 -16.35 -1.36 9.30
C ILE A 310 -16.16 -2.88 9.17
N ILE A 311 -14.98 -3.35 8.74
CA ILE A 311 -14.66 -4.79 8.72
C ILE A 311 -14.78 -5.37 10.13
N ARG A 312 -14.20 -4.71 11.13
CA ARG A 312 -14.25 -5.16 12.54
C ARG A 312 -15.67 -5.25 13.09
N GLN A 313 -16.55 -4.33 12.69
CA GLN A 313 -17.97 -4.31 13.12
C GLN A 313 -18.79 -5.42 12.47
N ASN A 314 -18.47 -5.83 11.24
CA ASN A 314 -19.26 -6.77 10.47
C ASN A 314 -18.79 -8.24 10.54
N PHE A 315 -17.52 -8.47 10.85
CA PHE A 315 -16.93 -9.81 10.88
C PHE A 315 -16.54 -10.22 12.29
N SER A 316 -16.83 -11.47 12.67
CA SER A 316 -16.38 -12.05 13.93
C SER A 316 -14.84 -12.17 13.99
N ASP A 317 -14.26 -12.26 15.18
CA ASP A 317 -12.81 -12.33 15.39
C ASP A 317 -12.14 -13.42 14.54
N GLN A 318 -12.81 -14.56 14.36
CA GLN A 318 -12.34 -15.67 13.54
C GLN A 318 -12.24 -15.29 12.05
N HIS A 319 -13.13 -14.43 11.55
CA HIS A 319 -13.21 -14.05 10.15
C HIS A 319 -12.44 -12.76 9.83
N GLN A 320 -11.93 -12.05 10.85
CA GLN A 320 -11.21 -10.78 10.69
C GLN A 320 -10.01 -10.92 9.74
N GLY A 321 -9.18 -11.94 9.91
CA GLY A 321 -8.01 -12.17 9.05
C GLY A 321 -8.39 -12.41 7.59
N LYS A 322 -9.43 -13.23 7.35
CA LYS A 322 -9.94 -13.49 5.98
C LYS A 322 -10.53 -12.21 5.36
N ALA A 323 -11.27 -11.42 6.13
CA ALA A 323 -11.87 -10.17 5.66
C ALA A 323 -10.80 -9.13 5.31
N GLN A 324 -9.74 -9.00 6.13
CA GLN A 324 -8.60 -8.12 5.86
C GLN A 324 -7.80 -8.58 4.62
N ALA A 325 -7.60 -9.89 4.45
CA ALA A 325 -6.98 -10.44 3.25
C ALA A 325 -7.81 -10.14 2.00
N LEU A 326 -9.14 -10.30 2.07
CA LEU A 326 -10.06 -9.96 0.98
C LEU A 326 -10.02 -8.46 0.68
N TYR A 327 -10.02 -7.61 1.70
CA TYR A 327 -9.84 -6.17 1.55
C TYR A 327 -8.53 -5.82 0.83
N GLY A 328 -7.43 -6.41 1.25
CA GLY A 328 -6.13 -6.22 0.60
C GLY A 328 -6.13 -6.67 -0.86
N SER A 329 -6.72 -7.83 -1.14
CA SER A 329 -6.80 -8.39 -2.49
C SER A 329 -7.70 -7.58 -3.43
N VAL A 330 -8.91 -7.23 -2.98
CA VAL A 330 -9.89 -6.50 -3.81
C VAL A 330 -9.47 -5.04 -4.00
N SER A 331 -9.07 -4.35 -2.92
CA SER A 331 -8.71 -2.94 -2.98
C SER A 331 -7.33 -2.74 -3.60
N PHE A 332 -6.27 -3.00 -2.82
CA PHE A 332 -4.88 -2.73 -3.23
C PHE A 332 -4.42 -3.64 -4.37
N GLY A 333 -4.84 -4.92 -4.38
CA GLY A 333 -4.51 -5.86 -5.44
C GLY A 333 -5.27 -5.52 -6.73
N ALA A 334 -6.55 -5.87 -6.81
CA ALA A 334 -7.33 -5.73 -8.05
C ALA A 334 -7.57 -4.25 -8.42
N GLY A 335 -8.04 -3.41 -7.49
CA GLY A 335 -8.30 -1.99 -7.76
C GLY A 335 -7.03 -1.26 -8.19
N GLY A 336 -5.93 -1.44 -7.45
CA GLY A 336 -4.65 -0.81 -7.78
C GLY A 336 -4.07 -1.29 -9.11
N ALA A 337 -4.10 -2.60 -9.39
CA ALA A 337 -3.58 -3.16 -10.64
C ALA A 337 -4.35 -2.65 -11.87
N ILE A 338 -5.68 -2.68 -11.82
CA ILE A 338 -6.52 -2.17 -12.92
C ILE A 338 -6.33 -0.66 -13.06
N GLY A 339 -6.21 0.07 -11.95
CA GLY A 339 -5.93 1.50 -11.97
C GLY A 339 -4.59 1.84 -12.64
N SER A 340 -3.53 1.08 -12.32
CA SER A 340 -2.22 1.25 -12.95
C SER A 340 -2.26 0.94 -14.45
N LEU A 341 -2.95 -0.13 -14.86
CA LEU A 341 -3.13 -0.50 -16.26
C LEU A 341 -3.89 0.59 -17.04
N ILE A 342 -5.05 1.02 -16.53
CA ILE A 342 -5.84 2.08 -17.18
C ILE A 342 -5.00 3.35 -17.30
N SER A 343 -4.28 3.73 -16.22
CA SER A 343 -3.42 4.90 -16.24
C SER A 343 -2.32 4.76 -17.29
N GLY A 344 -1.66 3.61 -17.40
CA GLY A 344 -0.64 3.36 -18.42
C GLY A 344 -1.18 3.58 -19.84
N TYR A 345 -2.28 2.91 -20.19
CA TYR A 345 -2.87 3.00 -21.53
C TYR A 345 -3.48 4.36 -21.88
N THR A 346 -3.82 5.16 -20.87
CA THR A 346 -4.47 6.46 -21.12
C THR A 346 -3.53 7.65 -20.94
N TRP A 347 -2.36 7.46 -20.31
CA TRP A 347 -1.45 8.55 -19.96
C TRP A 347 -0.92 9.32 -21.17
N GLU A 348 -0.38 8.62 -22.17
CA GLU A 348 0.17 9.23 -23.37
C GLU A 348 -0.92 9.73 -24.34
N ILE A 349 -2.07 9.04 -24.39
CA ILE A 349 -3.16 9.36 -25.32
C ILE A 349 -3.90 10.62 -24.86
N TYR A 350 -4.23 10.73 -23.58
CA TYR A 350 -5.10 11.77 -23.04
C TYR A 350 -4.40 12.73 -22.07
N GLY A 351 -3.16 12.43 -21.69
CA GLY A 351 -2.37 13.25 -20.77
C GLY A 351 -2.72 13.07 -19.28
N ALA A 352 -1.88 13.64 -18.44
CA ALA A 352 -1.98 13.55 -16.99
C ALA A 352 -3.29 14.11 -16.43
N LEU A 353 -3.73 15.29 -16.90
CA LEU A 353 -4.96 15.93 -16.44
C LEU A 353 -6.17 15.00 -16.58
N VAL A 354 -6.36 14.38 -17.76
CA VAL A 354 -7.50 13.49 -18.00
C VAL A 354 -7.42 12.26 -17.09
N ASN A 355 -6.22 11.76 -16.83
CA ASN A 355 -6.00 10.65 -15.89
C ASN A 355 -6.44 11.00 -14.46
N TYR A 356 -6.15 12.19 -13.96
CA TYR A 356 -6.64 12.64 -12.65
C TYR A 356 -8.13 12.98 -12.66
N LEU A 357 -8.70 13.43 -13.79
CA LEU A 357 -10.15 13.68 -13.91
C LEU A 357 -10.96 12.38 -13.84
N TRP A 358 -10.60 11.34 -14.58
CA TRP A 358 -11.33 10.08 -14.46
C TRP A 358 -11.14 9.45 -13.05
N ALA A 359 -9.95 9.61 -12.43
CA ALA A 359 -9.74 9.18 -11.04
C ALA A 359 -10.70 9.90 -10.07
N ALA A 360 -10.88 11.23 -10.25
CA ALA A 360 -11.86 11.99 -9.46
C ALA A 360 -13.30 11.52 -9.72
N VAL A 361 -13.69 11.25 -10.97
CA VAL A 361 -15.02 10.72 -11.33
C VAL A 361 -15.26 9.37 -10.67
N ILE A 362 -14.29 8.46 -10.67
CA ILE A 362 -14.39 7.16 -9.99
C ILE A 362 -14.63 7.35 -8.49
N CYS A 363 -13.90 8.27 -7.84
CA CYS A 363 -14.14 8.58 -6.44
C CYS A 363 -15.54 9.16 -6.19
N ILE A 364 -16.06 10.03 -7.10
CA ILE A 364 -17.41 10.55 -6.99
C ILE A 364 -18.44 9.42 -7.10
N ILE A 365 -18.24 8.46 -8.00
CA ILE A 365 -19.09 7.26 -8.09
C ILE A 365 -19.05 6.48 -6.77
N ALA A 366 -17.84 6.29 -6.17
CA ALA A 366 -17.71 5.64 -4.88
C ALA A 366 -18.43 6.41 -3.75
N VAL A 367 -18.38 7.75 -3.76
CA VAL A 367 -19.14 8.63 -2.84
C VAL A 367 -20.64 8.37 -2.97
N LEU A 368 -21.18 8.36 -4.19
CA LEU A 368 -22.61 8.16 -4.44
C LEU A 368 -23.08 6.77 -3.99
N ILE A 369 -22.26 5.74 -4.26
CA ILE A 369 -22.52 4.36 -3.82
C ILE A 369 -22.50 4.29 -2.29
N SER A 370 -21.48 4.81 -1.64
CA SER A 370 -21.37 4.81 -0.18
C SER A 370 -22.50 5.60 0.47
N TRP A 371 -22.80 6.81 -0.02
CA TRP A 371 -23.85 7.67 0.53
C TRP A 371 -25.26 7.06 0.44
N LYS A 372 -25.55 6.35 -0.66
CA LYS A 372 -26.90 5.83 -0.93
C LYS A 372 -27.14 4.48 -0.24
N TRP A 373 -26.16 3.58 -0.20
CA TRP A 373 -26.36 2.17 0.17
C TRP A 373 -25.58 1.72 1.41
N MET A 374 -24.68 2.54 1.95
CA MET A 374 -24.07 2.22 3.24
C MET A 374 -25.06 2.63 4.33
N ASP A 375 -25.48 1.65 5.15
CA ASP A 375 -26.50 1.88 6.18
C ASP A 375 -26.20 3.11 7.03
N LYS A 376 -27.22 3.93 7.25
CA LYS A 376 -27.16 5.17 8.04
C LYS A 376 -27.34 4.86 9.54
N THR A 377 -26.70 3.79 10.03
CA THR A 377 -26.72 3.41 11.45
C THR A 377 -25.59 4.06 12.22
#